data_b312cafe9a12bda15fcf7cd50abc5432
#
_entry.id   b312cafe9a12bda15fcf7cd50abc5432
#
_cell.length_a   1.000
_cell.length_b   1.000
_cell.length_c   1.000
_cell.angle_alpha   90.00
_cell.angle_beta   90.00
_cell.angle_gamma   90.00
#
_symmetry.space_group_name_H-M   'P 1'
#
loop_
_entity.id
_entity.type
_entity.pdbx_description
1 polymer ?
#
loop_
_entity_poly.entity_id
_entity_poly.type
_entity_poly.pdbx_seq_one_letter_code
_entity_poly.pdbx_strand_id
1 'polypeptide(L)'
;MAREERQIREEQAKRRPRKRRRRRRISPQAFPVLIALALIVLVGGFMTGKFLYNKYSPSKEMMDGNEYFGLSDDDSMAVIMNNELLEDKAKFIDGRVYLNVETVYQYINSRFYWDSTENLYLYALPTELVSVGVGSTDYTVAKATNSEDYVILRADGSDAYVALDFIKEYTAFNYEYWEEPNRVHVITEFGSKDVVTAQKASAVRNKAGIKCPILTKVNKGDTMYVLDEPEEIDEWTRVLTADGYIGYIKDKRISAVTKTEIAAPEFEEPVYSNISKDYKINLTWHMVTNQAANDQLLNKVADAKGLNTISPTWFSIADTDGNISSLASQSYVTYAHQNGLEVWG
;
A
#
# COMPACT_ATOMS: atom_id res chain seq x y z
N MET A 1 -14.17 -87.30 59.24
CA MET A 1 -13.00 -86.45 59.59
C MET A 1 -12.77 -85.27 58.58
N ALA A 2 -12.62 -85.48 57.28
CA ALA A 2 -12.28 -84.35 56.36
C ALA A 2 -13.42 -83.33 56.06
N ARG A 3 -14.70 -83.71 56.34
CA ARG A 3 -15.86 -82.84 56.16
C ARG A 3 -16.10 -81.92 57.36
N GLU A 4 -15.79 -82.38 58.53
CA GLU A 4 -15.92 -81.59 59.76
C GLU A 4 -14.84 -80.53 59.89
N GLU A 5 -13.62 -80.80 59.47
CA GLU A 5 -12.54 -79.81 59.46
C GLU A 5 -12.77 -78.68 58.48
N ARG A 6 -13.47 -78.95 57.37
CA ARG A 6 -13.86 -77.89 56.43
C ARG A 6 -14.95 -77.00 57.03
N GLN A 7 -15.94 -77.54 57.70
CA GLN A 7 -17.00 -76.73 58.34
C GLN A 7 -16.43 -75.83 59.44
N ILE A 8 -15.53 -76.37 60.30
CA ILE A 8 -14.87 -75.60 61.35
C ILE A 8 -14.00 -74.47 60.80
N ARG A 9 -13.32 -74.65 59.65
CA ARG A 9 -12.54 -73.60 59.01
C ARG A 9 -13.44 -72.55 58.36
N GLU A 10 -14.56 -72.90 57.75
CA GLU A 10 -15.53 -71.94 57.24
C GLU A 10 -16.24 -71.13 58.33
N GLU A 11 -16.55 -71.72 59.47
CA GLU A 11 -17.11 -71.00 60.64
C GLU A 11 -16.09 -70.08 61.30
N GLN A 12 -14.83 -70.45 61.37
CA GLN A 12 -13.75 -69.58 61.85
C GLN A 12 -13.44 -68.41 60.86
N ALA A 13 -13.58 -68.65 59.60
CA ALA A 13 -13.42 -67.57 58.59
C ALA A 13 -14.52 -66.51 58.65
N LYS A 14 -15.77 -66.92 59.06
CA LYS A 14 -16.91 -66.05 59.32
C LYS A 14 -16.82 -65.15 60.53
N ARG A 15 -15.92 -65.48 61.47
CA ARG A 15 -15.77 -64.75 62.77
C ARG A 15 -14.63 -63.71 62.76
N ARG A 16 -14.04 -63.38 61.60
CA ARG A 16 -13.08 -62.29 61.56
C ARG A 16 -13.79 -60.95 61.82
N PRO A 17 -13.45 -60.23 62.94
CA PRO A 17 -14.07 -58.95 63.20
C PRO A 17 -13.76 -57.97 62.08
N ARG A 18 -14.80 -57.46 61.38
CA ARG A 18 -14.68 -56.33 60.46
C ARG A 18 -14.02 -55.17 61.21
N LYS A 19 -12.73 -54.87 60.90
CA LYS A 19 -12.03 -53.65 61.39
C LYS A 19 -12.92 -52.46 61.08
N ARG A 20 -13.70 -51.99 62.05
CA ARG A 20 -14.41 -50.73 62.01
C ARG A 20 -13.33 -49.65 61.76
N ARG A 21 -13.26 -49.09 60.51
CA ARG A 21 -12.50 -47.86 60.22
C ARG A 21 -13.00 -46.82 61.24
N ARG A 22 -12.22 -46.56 62.30
CA ARG A 22 -12.42 -45.37 63.13
C ARG A 22 -12.42 -44.17 62.29
N ARG A 23 -13.59 -43.59 62.00
CA ARG A 23 -13.67 -42.23 61.47
C ARG A 23 -13.01 -41.35 62.52
N ARG A 24 -11.79 -40.87 62.21
CA ARG A 24 -11.13 -39.81 62.99
C ARG A 24 -12.09 -38.62 63.03
N ARG A 25 -12.76 -38.44 64.18
CA ARG A 25 -13.54 -37.21 64.42
C ARG A 25 -12.53 -36.10 64.56
N ILE A 26 -12.64 -35.10 63.62
CA ILE A 26 -11.88 -33.86 63.67
C ILE A 26 -12.23 -33.22 65.03
N SER A 27 -11.21 -32.82 65.79
CA SER A 27 -11.45 -32.15 67.06
C SER A 27 -12.16 -30.82 66.82
N PRO A 28 -13.10 -30.38 67.65
CA PRO A 28 -13.80 -29.13 67.53
C PRO A 28 -12.82 -27.93 67.39
N GLN A 29 -11.65 -28.01 67.96
CA GLN A 29 -10.57 -26.99 67.90
C GLN A 29 -9.86 -26.93 66.54
N ALA A 30 -9.91 -28.01 65.76
CA ALA A 30 -9.31 -28.05 64.44
C ALA A 30 -10.22 -27.42 63.31
N PHE A 31 -11.53 -27.24 63.64
CA PHE A 31 -12.51 -26.74 62.66
C PHE A 31 -12.22 -25.31 62.16
N PRO A 32 -11.90 -24.34 63.06
CA PRO A 32 -11.54 -22.97 62.60
C PRO A 32 -10.23 -22.94 61.78
N VAL A 33 -9.26 -23.81 62.10
CA VAL A 33 -8.02 -23.93 61.35
C VAL A 33 -8.26 -24.49 59.93
N LEU A 34 -9.14 -25.49 59.81
CA LEU A 34 -9.53 -26.03 58.50
C LEU A 34 -10.31 -25.03 57.66
N ILE A 35 -11.18 -24.22 58.29
CA ILE A 35 -11.87 -23.13 57.61
C ILE A 35 -10.87 -22.07 57.11
N ALA A 36 -9.93 -21.66 57.98
CA ALA A 36 -8.91 -20.70 57.60
C ALA A 36 -8.03 -21.20 56.39
N LEU A 37 -7.61 -22.48 56.47
CA LEU A 37 -6.89 -23.13 55.36
C LEU A 37 -7.73 -23.18 54.07
N ALA A 38 -9.00 -23.53 54.17
CA ALA A 38 -9.91 -23.55 53.02
C ALA A 38 -10.09 -22.15 52.42
N LEU A 39 -10.20 -21.12 53.26
CA LEU A 39 -10.27 -19.72 52.78
C LEU A 39 -8.96 -19.26 52.09
N ILE A 40 -7.80 -19.62 52.65
CA ILE A 40 -6.50 -19.32 52.01
C ILE A 40 -6.40 -20.00 50.65
N VAL A 41 -6.80 -21.25 50.50
CA VAL A 41 -6.80 -21.98 49.25
C VAL A 41 -7.79 -21.36 48.25
N LEU A 42 -8.97 -20.96 48.71
CA LEU A 42 -9.96 -20.27 47.84
C LEU A 42 -9.45 -18.90 47.37
N VAL A 43 -8.92 -18.08 48.27
CA VAL A 43 -8.37 -16.76 47.90
C VAL A 43 -7.16 -16.93 47.01
N GLY A 44 -6.23 -17.83 47.34
CA GLY A 44 -5.06 -18.12 46.47
C GLY A 44 -5.46 -18.69 45.12
N GLY A 45 -6.44 -19.58 45.07
CA GLY A 45 -7.01 -20.11 43.83
C GLY A 45 -7.69 -19.00 42.96
N PHE A 46 -8.45 -18.11 43.61
CA PHE A 46 -9.08 -16.99 42.95
C PHE A 46 -8.05 -15.99 42.37
N MET A 47 -7.03 -15.64 43.18
CA MET A 47 -5.96 -14.72 42.73
C MET A 47 -5.14 -15.31 41.60
N THR A 48 -4.76 -16.58 41.69
CA THR A 48 -4.06 -17.29 40.59
C THR A 48 -4.94 -17.44 39.37
N GLY A 49 -6.21 -17.80 39.53
CA GLY A 49 -7.16 -17.88 38.45
C GLY A 49 -7.35 -16.53 37.73
N LYS A 50 -7.52 -15.45 38.51
CA LYS A 50 -7.62 -14.09 37.98
C LYS A 50 -6.32 -13.66 37.26
N PHE A 51 -5.16 -13.98 37.82
CA PHE A 51 -3.86 -13.69 37.18
C PHE A 51 -3.71 -14.44 35.85
N LEU A 52 -3.99 -15.73 35.81
CA LEU A 52 -3.93 -16.54 34.57
C LEU A 52 -4.96 -16.05 33.55
N TYR A 53 -6.18 -15.76 33.98
CA TYR A 53 -7.20 -15.21 33.10
C TYR A 53 -6.73 -13.88 32.49
N ASN A 54 -6.25 -12.96 33.32
CA ASN A 54 -5.73 -11.67 32.83
C ASN A 54 -4.52 -11.84 31.91
N LYS A 55 -3.65 -12.81 32.15
CA LYS A 55 -2.47 -13.08 31.33
C LYS A 55 -2.83 -13.65 29.96
N TYR A 56 -3.78 -14.58 29.89
CA TYR A 56 -4.08 -15.36 28.67
C TYR A 56 -5.38 -14.97 27.98
N SER A 57 -6.22 -14.14 28.57
CA SER A 57 -7.42 -13.62 27.93
C SER A 57 -7.05 -12.55 26.90
N PRO A 58 -7.47 -12.67 25.63
CA PRO A 58 -7.23 -11.64 24.60
C PRO A 58 -7.92 -10.32 24.96
N SER A 59 -7.30 -9.19 24.62
CA SER A 59 -7.96 -7.87 24.65
C SER A 59 -9.16 -7.87 23.71
N LYS A 60 -10.23 -7.20 24.15
CA LYS A 60 -11.44 -6.90 23.35
C LYS A 60 -11.50 -5.44 22.95
N GLU A 61 -10.50 -4.67 23.32
CA GLU A 61 -10.38 -3.26 23.00
C GLU A 61 -10.26 -3.08 21.48
N MET A 62 -11.12 -2.24 20.93
CA MET A 62 -11.04 -1.80 19.53
C MET A 62 -10.23 -0.51 19.48
N MET A 63 -9.30 -0.43 18.56
CA MET A 63 -8.62 0.81 18.25
C MET A 63 -9.55 1.73 17.46
N ASP A 64 -9.52 3.00 17.74
CA ASP A 64 -10.24 3.97 16.93
C ASP A 64 -9.63 4.03 15.52
N GLY A 65 -10.50 3.99 14.51
CA GLY A 65 -10.04 3.93 13.13
C GLY A 65 -9.38 5.24 12.67
N ASN A 66 -9.88 6.39 13.12
CA ASN A 66 -9.27 7.67 12.80
C ASN A 66 -7.88 7.80 13.45
N GLU A 67 -7.75 7.33 14.69
CA GLU A 67 -6.45 7.25 15.37
C GLU A 67 -5.48 6.33 14.61
N TYR A 68 -5.94 5.15 14.19
CA TYR A 68 -5.11 4.20 13.46
C TYR A 68 -4.60 4.76 12.13
N PHE A 69 -5.48 5.40 11.36
CA PHE A 69 -5.15 5.98 10.07
C PHE A 69 -4.56 7.40 10.15
N GLY A 70 -4.50 8.00 11.34
CA GLY A 70 -3.98 9.35 11.54
C GLY A 70 -4.79 10.43 10.84
N LEU A 71 -6.13 10.31 10.88
CA LEU A 71 -7.05 11.27 10.29
C LEU A 71 -7.35 12.39 11.29
N SER A 72 -7.24 13.63 10.84
CA SER A 72 -7.40 14.83 11.68
C SER A 72 -8.66 15.65 11.41
N ASP A 73 -9.25 15.47 10.23
CA ASP A 73 -10.44 16.18 9.75
C ASP A 73 -11.35 15.26 8.93
N ASP A 74 -12.57 15.73 8.68
CA ASP A 74 -13.61 14.93 8.03
C ASP A 74 -13.34 14.66 6.54
N ASP A 75 -12.58 15.54 5.88
CA ASP A 75 -12.22 15.39 4.47
C ASP A 75 -10.94 14.57 4.28
N SER A 76 -10.18 14.38 5.33
CA SER A 76 -8.93 13.60 5.29
C SER A 76 -9.20 12.12 5.03
N MET A 77 -8.40 11.50 4.17
CA MET A 77 -8.53 10.10 3.79
C MET A 77 -7.16 9.41 3.82
N ALA A 78 -7.08 8.28 4.51
CA ALA A 78 -5.86 7.47 4.52
C ALA A 78 -5.62 6.81 3.17
N VAL A 79 -4.35 6.71 2.77
CA VAL A 79 -3.93 6.10 1.52
C VAL A 79 -3.19 4.80 1.80
N ILE A 80 -3.75 3.70 1.32
CA ILE A 80 -3.06 2.41 1.25
C ILE A 80 -2.61 2.25 -0.21
N MET A 81 -1.32 2.31 -0.45
CA MET A 81 -0.73 2.15 -1.78
C MET A 81 -0.18 0.73 -1.90
N ASN A 82 -0.79 -0.10 -2.74
CA ASN A 82 -0.50 -1.54 -2.81
C ASN A 82 -0.61 -2.21 -1.44
N ASN A 83 0.51 -2.39 -0.76
CA ASN A 83 0.60 -3.09 0.53
C ASN A 83 1.08 -2.18 1.68
N GLU A 84 1.13 -0.87 1.47
CA GLU A 84 1.70 0.09 2.41
C GLU A 84 0.71 1.21 2.75
N LEU A 85 0.62 1.54 4.03
CA LEU A 85 -0.12 2.71 4.51
C LEU A 85 0.82 3.93 4.44
N LEU A 86 0.49 4.88 3.58
CA LEU A 86 1.28 6.10 3.42
C LEU A 86 1.05 7.09 4.57
N GLU A 87 2.06 7.91 4.85
CA GLU A 87 1.93 9.06 5.77
C GLU A 87 1.06 10.14 5.15
N ASP A 88 1.23 10.38 3.84
CA ASP A 88 0.43 11.33 3.08
C ASP A 88 -1.05 10.93 3.05
N LYS A 89 -1.90 11.96 3.06
CA LYS A 89 -3.35 11.77 3.03
C LYS A 89 -3.94 12.21 1.71
N ALA A 90 -4.95 11.47 1.28
CA ALA A 90 -5.88 11.89 0.24
C ALA A 90 -6.98 12.76 0.85
N LYS A 91 -7.84 13.31 0.00
CA LYS A 91 -9.07 13.99 0.41
C LYS A 91 -10.29 13.29 -0.19
N PHE A 92 -11.36 13.27 0.58
CA PHE A 92 -12.65 12.79 0.13
C PHE A 92 -13.64 13.96 0.08
N ILE A 93 -13.94 14.44 -1.12
CA ILE A 93 -14.72 15.65 -1.36
C ILE A 93 -15.79 15.37 -2.40
N ASP A 94 -17.03 15.72 -2.10
CA ASP A 94 -18.18 15.55 -3.00
C ASP A 94 -18.34 14.09 -3.51
N GLY A 95 -18.04 13.10 -2.65
CA GLY A 95 -18.14 11.68 -2.98
C GLY A 95 -17.01 11.15 -3.87
N ARG A 96 -15.90 11.87 -4.04
CA ARG A 96 -14.74 11.49 -4.87
C ARG A 96 -13.45 11.54 -4.08
N VAL A 97 -12.55 10.67 -4.46
CA VAL A 97 -11.19 10.59 -3.89
C VAL A 97 -10.26 11.49 -4.67
N TYR A 98 -9.59 12.40 -3.96
CA TYR A 98 -8.56 13.28 -4.50
C TYR A 98 -7.21 12.93 -3.86
N LEU A 99 -6.25 12.54 -4.68
CA LEU A 99 -4.92 12.20 -4.22
C LEU A 99 -3.97 13.39 -4.40
N ASN A 100 -3.04 13.57 -3.47
CA ASN A 100 -2.00 14.59 -3.62
C ASN A 100 -1.21 14.37 -4.91
N VAL A 101 -0.96 15.44 -5.67
CA VAL A 101 -0.28 15.38 -6.98
C VAL A 101 1.12 14.77 -6.89
N GLU A 102 1.84 15.00 -5.78
CA GLU A 102 3.15 14.41 -5.54
C GLU A 102 3.05 12.90 -5.33
N THR A 103 2.03 12.44 -4.60
CA THR A 103 1.76 11.01 -4.42
C THR A 103 1.42 10.33 -5.75
N VAL A 104 0.67 11.00 -6.64
CA VAL A 104 0.42 10.49 -8.00
C VAL A 104 1.73 10.37 -8.78
N TYR A 105 2.56 11.41 -8.76
CA TYR A 105 3.86 11.41 -9.43
C TYR A 105 4.77 10.29 -8.94
N GLN A 106 4.83 10.10 -7.65
CA GLN A 106 5.75 9.15 -7.02
C GLN A 106 5.30 7.69 -7.15
N TYR A 107 4.01 7.40 -7.01
CA TYR A 107 3.51 6.03 -6.85
C TYR A 107 2.65 5.51 -8.01
N ILE A 108 2.08 6.41 -8.83
CA ILE A 108 1.16 6.01 -9.89
C ILE A 108 1.77 6.24 -11.27
N ASN A 109 2.08 7.50 -11.60
CA ASN A 109 2.61 7.82 -12.91
C ASN A 109 3.42 9.14 -12.90
N SER A 110 4.73 9.04 -13.05
CA SER A 110 5.68 10.16 -13.04
C SER A 110 5.61 11.07 -14.29
N ARG A 111 4.72 10.80 -15.23
CA ARG A 111 4.46 11.69 -16.38
C ARG A 111 3.47 12.79 -16.07
N PHE A 112 2.77 12.69 -14.95
CA PHE A 112 1.99 13.78 -14.41
C PHE A 112 2.92 14.76 -13.69
N TYR A 113 2.74 16.04 -13.96
CA TYR A 113 3.57 17.11 -13.43
C TYR A 113 2.71 18.26 -12.89
N TRP A 114 3.01 18.70 -11.69
CA TRP A 114 2.41 19.88 -11.09
C TRP A 114 3.26 21.12 -11.30
N ASP A 115 2.76 22.09 -12.07
CA ASP A 115 3.36 23.41 -12.20
C ASP A 115 2.72 24.38 -11.21
N SER A 116 3.38 24.57 -10.08
CA SER A 116 2.90 25.48 -9.02
C SER A 116 3.00 26.96 -9.40
N THR A 117 3.76 27.31 -10.43
CA THR A 117 3.90 28.71 -10.91
C THR A 117 2.70 29.12 -11.74
N GLU A 118 2.29 28.24 -12.63
CA GLU A 118 1.16 28.48 -13.53
C GLU A 118 -0.16 27.92 -12.97
N ASN A 119 -0.14 27.19 -11.84
CA ASN A 119 -1.27 26.48 -11.25
C ASN A 119 -1.93 25.48 -12.23
N LEU A 120 -1.09 24.76 -12.96
CA LEU A 120 -1.49 23.77 -13.95
C LEU A 120 -1.03 22.36 -13.57
N TYR A 121 -1.90 21.39 -13.76
CA TYR A 121 -1.54 19.98 -13.70
C TYR A 121 -1.43 19.45 -15.13
N LEU A 122 -0.29 18.90 -15.46
CA LEU A 122 0.10 18.54 -16.82
C LEU A 122 0.35 17.05 -16.94
N TYR A 123 -0.07 16.46 -18.05
CA TYR A 123 0.28 15.10 -18.42
C TYR A 123 0.82 15.04 -19.85
N ALA A 124 2.05 14.57 -20.01
CA ALA A 124 2.70 14.47 -21.29
C ALA A 124 2.34 13.18 -22.01
N LEU A 125 1.53 13.28 -23.05
CA LEU A 125 1.28 12.22 -24.03
C LEU A 125 2.41 12.21 -25.10
N PRO A 126 2.52 11.16 -25.94
CA PRO A 126 3.57 11.08 -26.95
C PRO A 126 3.61 12.27 -27.94
N THR A 127 2.45 12.82 -28.28
CA THR A 127 2.29 13.89 -29.29
C THR A 127 1.51 15.08 -28.76
N GLU A 128 0.95 15.02 -27.57
CA GLU A 128 0.04 16.01 -27.04
C GLU A 128 0.33 16.28 -25.56
N LEU A 129 -0.19 17.39 -25.07
CA LEU A 129 -0.16 17.74 -23.65
C LEU A 129 -1.58 17.86 -23.13
N VAL A 130 -1.86 17.16 -22.03
CA VAL A 130 -3.06 17.37 -21.24
C VAL A 130 -2.77 18.44 -20.20
N SER A 131 -3.66 19.42 -20.03
CA SER A 131 -3.49 20.49 -19.07
C SER A 131 -4.81 20.78 -18.34
N VAL A 132 -4.72 20.87 -17.01
CA VAL A 132 -5.85 21.12 -16.10
C VAL A 132 -5.52 22.28 -15.17
N GLY A 133 -6.39 23.27 -15.10
CA GLY A 133 -6.26 24.38 -14.15
C GLY A 133 -6.88 24.03 -12.78
N VAL A 134 -6.41 24.70 -11.73
CA VAL A 134 -6.98 24.57 -10.39
C VAL A 134 -8.44 25.04 -10.38
N GLY A 135 -9.30 24.26 -9.75
CA GLY A 135 -10.74 24.55 -9.61
C GLY A 135 -11.55 24.29 -10.87
N SER A 136 -10.92 23.79 -11.95
CA SER A 136 -11.57 23.56 -13.22
C SER A 136 -12.22 22.19 -13.33
N THR A 137 -13.35 22.14 -14.02
CA THR A 137 -13.96 20.94 -14.58
C THR A 137 -13.47 20.69 -16.00
N ASP A 138 -12.93 21.73 -16.65
CA ASP A 138 -12.44 21.67 -18.03
C ASP A 138 -10.95 21.35 -18.03
N TYR A 139 -10.53 20.61 -19.06
CA TYR A 139 -9.15 20.34 -19.36
C TYR A 139 -8.88 20.40 -20.87
N THR A 140 -7.64 20.61 -21.24
CA THR A 140 -7.26 20.66 -22.66
C THR A 140 -6.38 19.46 -23.01
N VAL A 141 -6.63 18.88 -24.17
CA VAL A 141 -5.74 17.93 -24.84
C VAL A 141 -5.28 18.57 -26.13
N ALA A 142 -3.99 18.89 -26.24
CA ALA A 142 -3.46 19.77 -27.26
C ALA A 142 -4.23 21.13 -27.28
N LYS A 143 -5.10 21.34 -28.25
CA LYS A 143 -5.90 22.57 -28.39
C LYS A 143 -7.42 22.31 -28.20
N ALA A 144 -7.82 21.08 -27.98
CA ALA A 144 -9.21 20.71 -27.76
C ALA A 144 -9.55 20.83 -26.27
N THR A 145 -10.68 21.47 -25.95
CA THR A 145 -11.21 21.53 -24.59
C THR A 145 -12.19 20.38 -24.39
N ASN A 146 -12.01 19.65 -23.28
CA ASN A 146 -12.87 18.60 -22.77
C ASN A 146 -13.36 19.01 -21.39
N SER A 147 -14.37 18.35 -20.85
CA SER A 147 -14.96 18.69 -19.56
C SER A 147 -15.44 17.43 -18.82
N GLU A 148 -15.21 17.42 -17.52
CA GLU A 148 -15.78 16.45 -16.57
C GLU A 148 -16.98 17.05 -15.83
N ASP A 149 -17.77 16.21 -15.17
CA ASP A 149 -18.89 16.64 -14.32
C ASP A 149 -18.45 16.99 -12.88
N TYR A 150 -17.12 17.03 -12.63
CA TYR A 150 -16.52 17.31 -11.34
C TYR A 150 -15.27 18.20 -11.49
N VAL A 151 -14.89 18.85 -10.40
CA VAL A 151 -13.62 19.60 -10.35
C VAL A 151 -12.46 18.60 -10.37
N ILE A 152 -11.61 18.68 -11.38
CA ILE A 152 -10.52 17.72 -11.60
C ILE A 152 -9.35 17.95 -10.62
N LEU A 153 -8.97 19.22 -10.43
CA LEU A 153 -7.81 19.61 -9.62
C LEU A 153 -8.23 20.62 -8.56
N ARG A 154 -7.88 20.36 -7.31
CA ARG A 154 -8.14 21.24 -6.16
C ARG A 154 -6.83 21.64 -5.50
N ALA A 155 -6.73 22.89 -5.05
CA ALA A 155 -5.62 23.38 -4.24
C ALA A 155 -6.03 23.53 -2.78
N ASP A 156 -5.10 23.24 -1.86
CA ASP A 156 -5.23 23.45 -0.44
C ASP A 156 -3.91 23.94 0.14
N GLY A 157 -3.83 25.25 0.36
CA GLY A 157 -2.56 25.90 0.72
C GLY A 157 -1.49 25.78 -0.36
N SER A 158 -0.40 25.13 -0.05
CA SER A 158 0.70 24.82 -1.00
C SER A 158 0.49 23.50 -1.76
N ASP A 159 -0.46 22.69 -1.33
CA ASP A 159 -0.69 21.36 -1.87
C ASP A 159 -1.77 21.38 -2.95
N ALA A 160 -1.67 20.47 -3.88
CA ALA A 160 -2.68 20.24 -4.89
C ALA A 160 -3.12 18.78 -4.88
N TYR A 161 -4.41 18.57 -5.16
CA TYR A 161 -5.07 17.26 -5.12
C TYR A 161 -5.84 17.05 -6.41
N VAL A 162 -5.64 15.91 -7.03
CA VAL A 162 -6.28 15.54 -8.29
C VAL A 162 -7.22 14.35 -8.09
N ALA A 163 -8.37 14.39 -8.76
CA ALA A 163 -9.34 13.31 -8.73
C ALA A 163 -8.75 12.01 -9.28
N LEU A 164 -8.86 10.90 -8.54
CA LEU A 164 -8.35 9.59 -8.99
C LEU A 164 -9.06 9.11 -10.25
N ASP A 165 -10.34 9.45 -10.43
CA ASP A 165 -11.08 9.12 -11.65
C ASP A 165 -10.41 9.70 -12.89
N PHE A 166 -9.95 10.96 -12.82
CA PHE A 166 -9.22 11.60 -13.92
C PHE A 166 -7.87 10.89 -14.22
N ILE A 167 -7.11 10.55 -13.18
CA ILE A 167 -5.83 9.84 -13.36
C ILE A 167 -6.05 8.47 -14.01
N LYS A 168 -7.17 7.80 -13.69
CA LYS A 168 -7.52 6.48 -14.23
C LYS A 168 -7.74 6.47 -15.75
N GLU A 169 -8.08 7.61 -16.34
CA GLU A 169 -8.18 7.73 -17.81
C GLU A 169 -6.83 7.61 -18.52
N TYR A 170 -5.74 7.90 -17.80
CA TYR A 170 -4.39 7.95 -18.35
C TYR A 170 -3.42 6.91 -17.78
N THR A 171 -3.88 6.07 -16.85
CA THR A 171 -3.00 5.12 -16.17
C THR A 171 -3.77 3.91 -15.68
N ALA A 172 -3.20 2.73 -15.87
CA ALA A 172 -3.73 1.47 -15.39
C ALA A 172 -3.53 1.33 -13.87
N PHE A 173 -4.58 1.48 -13.09
CA PHE A 173 -4.63 1.11 -11.68
C PHE A 173 -6.06 0.82 -11.24
N ASN A 174 -6.21 0.11 -10.13
CA ASN A 174 -7.50 -0.09 -9.47
C ASN A 174 -7.49 0.65 -8.13
N TYR A 175 -8.67 1.09 -7.69
CA TYR A 175 -8.83 1.57 -6.33
C TYR A 175 -10.21 1.23 -5.77
N GLU A 176 -10.25 1.08 -4.45
CA GLU A 176 -11.44 0.93 -3.66
C GLU A 176 -11.36 1.87 -2.46
N TYR A 177 -12.48 2.41 -2.02
CA TYR A 177 -12.48 3.29 -0.86
C TYR A 177 -13.62 2.94 0.11
N TRP A 178 -13.44 3.33 1.34
CA TRP A 178 -14.41 3.17 2.43
C TRP A 178 -14.48 4.45 3.24
N GLU A 179 -15.65 4.72 3.71
CA GLU A 179 -15.95 5.76 4.67
C GLU A 179 -15.94 5.19 6.10
N GLU A 180 -15.84 6.05 7.09
CA GLU A 180 -15.93 5.72 8.53
C GLU A 180 -15.01 4.58 9.01
N PRO A 181 -13.68 4.77 9.05
CA PRO A 181 -12.90 5.96 8.68
C PRO A 181 -12.61 6.03 7.19
N ASN A 182 -12.44 7.24 6.68
CA ASN A 182 -12.12 7.47 5.28
C ASN A 182 -10.76 6.85 4.91
N ARG A 183 -10.75 5.95 3.96
CA ARG A 183 -9.53 5.32 3.44
C ARG A 183 -9.70 4.85 2.01
N VAL A 184 -8.63 4.90 1.25
CA VAL A 184 -8.56 4.40 -0.12
C VAL A 184 -7.42 3.42 -0.24
N HIS A 185 -7.68 2.31 -0.92
CA HIS A 185 -6.66 1.34 -1.32
C HIS A 185 -6.45 1.46 -2.83
N VAL A 186 -5.26 1.88 -3.22
CA VAL A 186 -4.84 2.03 -4.62
C VAL A 186 -3.91 0.89 -4.96
N ILE A 187 -4.21 0.21 -6.07
CA ILE A 187 -3.48 -0.98 -6.54
C ILE A 187 -2.88 -0.66 -7.90
N THR A 188 -1.57 -0.51 -7.94
CA THR A 188 -0.77 -0.28 -9.16
C THR A 188 0.06 -1.51 -9.55
N GLU A 189 0.17 -2.48 -8.64
CA GLU A 189 0.91 -3.73 -8.86
C GLU A 189 -0.05 -4.89 -9.07
N PHE A 190 0.01 -5.49 -10.24
CA PHE A 190 -0.84 -6.59 -10.67
C PHE A 190 -0.08 -7.93 -10.67
N GLY A 191 -0.82 -9.02 -10.91
CA GLY A 191 -0.26 -10.36 -10.96
C GLY A 191 -0.45 -11.15 -9.68
N SER A 192 0.40 -12.14 -9.46
CA SER A 192 0.25 -13.13 -8.39
C SER A 192 0.61 -12.55 -7.03
N LYS A 193 -0.32 -12.58 -6.08
CA LYS A 193 -0.13 -12.15 -4.69
C LYS A 193 -0.41 -13.31 -3.72
N ASP A 194 0.32 -13.33 -2.63
CA ASP A 194 0.14 -14.32 -1.55
C ASP A 194 -1.05 -13.94 -0.68
N VAL A 195 -1.92 -14.92 -0.41
CA VAL A 195 -3.13 -14.70 0.39
C VAL A 195 -3.34 -15.83 1.40
N VAL A 196 -4.05 -15.49 2.47
CA VAL A 196 -4.55 -16.44 3.46
C VAL A 196 -6.04 -16.23 3.66
N THR A 197 -6.73 -17.31 4.03
CA THR A 197 -8.17 -17.28 4.31
C THR A 197 -8.41 -17.52 5.79
N ALA A 198 -9.27 -16.71 6.41
CA ALA A 198 -9.65 -16.88 7.80
C ALA A 198 -10.46 -18.19 7.98
N GLN A 199 -9.97 -19.11 8.81
CA GLN A 199 -10.63 -20.39 9.11
C GLN A 199 -11.74 -20.25 10.16
N LYS A 200 -11.71 -19.17 10.94
CA LYS A 200 -12.68 -18.81 11.98
C LYS A 200 -12.75 -17.30 12.11
N ALA A 201 -13.88 -16.79 12.57
CA ALA A 201 -13.99 -15.39 12.96
C ALA A 201 -12.85 -15.03 13.92
N SER A 202 -12.11 -13.98 13.60
CA SER A 202 -10.86 -13.61 14.26
C SER A 202 -10.67 -12.09 14.28
N ALA A 203 -9.86 -11.63 15.23
CA ALA A 203 -9.45 -10.24 15.31
C ALA A 203 -8.13 -10.04 14.56
N VAL A 204 -8.06 -9.01 13.73
CA VAL A 204 -6.82 -8.44 13.21
C VAL A 204 -6.41 -7.31 14.14
N ARG A 205 -5.15 -7.30 14.59
CA ARG A 205 -4.65 -6.41 15.64
C ARG A 205 -3.58 -5.48 15.10
N ASN A 206 -3.40 -4.34 15.74
CA ASN A 206 -2.39 -3.35 15.35
C ASN A 206 -0.94 -3.83 15.54
N LYS A 207 -0.72 -4.82 16.41
CA LYS A 207 0.60 -5.46 16.63
C LYS A 207 0.40 -6.95 16.93
N ALA A 208 1.46 -7.72 16.73
CA ALA A 208 1.51 -9.15 17.04
C ALA A 208 1.41 -9.37 18.55
N GLY A 209 0.21 -9.62 19.07
CA GLY A 209 -0.01 -9.86 20.48
C GLY A 209 -1.49 -9.90 20.88
N ILE A 210 -1.85 -10.87 21.75
CA ILE A 210 -3.24 -11.02 22.19
C ILE A 210 -3.76 -9.86 23.05
N LYS A 211 -2.87 -9.02 23.57
CA LYS A 211 -3.21 -7.84 24.40
C LYS A 211 -3.31 -6.55 23.57
N CYS A 212 -2.81 -6.57 22.35
CA CYS A 212 -2.86 -5.41 21.48
C CYS A 212 -4.29 -5.10 21.03
N PRO A 213 -4.64 -3.83 20.83
CA PRO A 213 -5.95 -3.43 20.32
C PRO A 213 -6.31 -4.10 18.99
N ILE A 214 -7.60 -4.26 18.77
CA ILE A 214 -8.16 -4.84 17.56
C ILE A 214 -8.39 -3.70 16.56
N LEU A 215 -7.91 -3.85 15.33
CA LEU A 215 -8.19 -2.95 14.22
C LEU A 215 -9.54 -3.28 13.58
N THR A 216 -9.68 -4.51 13.13
CA THR A 216 -10.89 -5.01 12.51
C THR A 216 -11.11 -6.49 12.84
N LYS A 217 -12.29 -7.02 12.47
CA LYS A 217 -12.64 -8.41 12.63
C LYS A 217 -12.94 -9.02 11.28
N VAL A 218 -12.34 -10.17 11.04
CA VAL A 218 -12.59 -10.97 9.84
C VAL A 218 -13.47 -12.16 10.18
N ASN A 219 -14.34 -12.54 9.25
CA ASN A 219 -15.20 -13.70 9.34
C ASN A 219 -14.51 -14.94 8.75
N LYS A 220 -15.09 -16.12 9.03
CA LYS A 220 -14.64 -17.33 8.37
C LYS A 220 -14.88 -17.21 6.86
N GLY A 221 -13.84 -17.44 6.07
CA GLY A 221 -13.86 -17.37 4.61
C GLY A 221 -13.32 -16.06 4.04
N ASP A 222 -13.13 -15.02 4.85
CA ASP A 222 -12.53 -13.77 4.39
C ASP A 222 -11.08 -14.00 3.99
N THR A 223 -10.69 -13.45 2.86
CA THR A 223 -9.34 -13.54 2.31
C THR A 223 -8.56 -12.26 2.62
N MET A 224 -7.29 -12.39 2.93
CA MET A 224 -6.39 -11.29 3.26
C MET A 224 -5.07 -11.48 2.50
N TYR A 225 -4.47 -10.38 2.03
CA TYR A 225 -3.12 -10.40 1.46
C TYR A 225 -2.09 -10.59 2.56
N VAL A 226 -1.11 -11.45 2.32
CA VAL A 226 0.04 -11.63 3.21
C VAL A 226 1.06 -10.55 2.90
N LEU A 227 1.52 -9.87 3.92
CA LEU A 227 2.52 -8.81 3.80
C LEU A 227 3.86 -9.28 4.35
N ASP A 228 4.93 -8.85 3.70
CA ASP A 228 6.29 -9.13 4.15
C ASP A 228 6.57 -8.44 5.49
N GLU A 229 7.32 -9.11 6.33
CA GLU A 229 7.88 -8.58 7.56
C GLU A 229 9.41 -8.69 7.52
N PRO A 230 10.15 -7.66 8.00
CA PRO A 230 11.60 -7.69 8.06
C PRO A 230 12.14 -8.81 8.95
N GLU A 231 11.38 -9.17 9.99
CA GLU A 231 11.70 -10.23 10.94
C GLU A 231 10.46 -11.11 11.15
N GLU A 232 10.63 -12.43 11.07
CA GLU A 232 9.56 -13.38 11.33
C GLU A 232 9.06 -13.26 12.76
N ILE A 233 7.74 -13.09 12.92
CA ILE A 233 7.10 -12.98 14.23
C ILE A 233 6.36 -14.28 14.53
N ASP A 234 6.85 -15.03 15.50
CA ASP A 234 6.26 -16.31 15.93
C ASP A 234 4.74 -16.22 16.17
N GLU A 235 3.99 -17.16 15.62
CA GLU A 235 2.53 -17.32 15.75
C GLU A 235 1.66 -16.22 15.11
N TRP A 236 2.22 -15.25 14.40
CA TRP A 236 1.46 -14.14 13.82
C TRP A 236 1.88 -13.83 12.39
N THR A 237 0.90 -13.64 11.54
CA THR A 237 1.08 -13.20 10.15
C THR A 237 0.58 -11.77 10.00
N ARG A 238 1.38 -10.91 9.34
CA ARG A 238 0.95 -9.57 8.92
C ARG A 238 0.10 -9.68 7.68
N VAL A 239 -1.02 -8.99 7.69
CA VAL A 239 -2.01 -9.06 6.61
C VAL A 239 -2.58 -7.70 6.28
N LEU A 240 -2.98 -7.53 5.01
CA LEU A 240 -3.88 -6.48 4.56
C LEU A 240 -5.26 -7.11 4.34
N THR A 241 -6.25 -6.59 5.06
CA THR A 241 -7.64 -7.07 4.99
C THR A 241 -8.36 -6.47 3.78
N ALA A 242 -9.46 -7.10 3.36
CA ALA A 242 -10.26 -6.62 2.23
C ALA A 242 -10.84 -5.21 2.46
N ASP A 243 -11.00 -4.79 3.71
CA ASP A 243 -11.45 -3.46 4.10
C ASP A 243 -10.29 -2.48 4.41
N GLY A 244 -9.07 -2.75 3.94
CA GLY A 244 -7.94 -1.82 3.94
C GLY A 244 -7.19 -1.69 5.27
N TYR A 245 -7.33 -2.60 6.24
CA TYR A 245 -6.54 -2.57 7.46
C TYR A 245 -5.28 -3.42 7.34
N ILE A 246 -4.15 -2.86 7.70
CA ILE A 246 -2.87 -3.56 7.81
C ILE A 246 -2.64 -3.93 9.28
N GLY A 247 -2.54 -5.21 9.58
CA GLY A 247 -2.38 -5.66 10.96
C GLY A 247 -1.97 -7.13 11.06
N TYR A 248 -2.10 -7.68 12.26
CA TYR A 248 -1.61 -9.02 12.58
C TYR A 248 -2.75 -9.96 12.96
N ILE A 249 -2.73 -11.15 12.39
CA ILE A 249 -3.64 -12.24 12.73
C ILE A 249 -2.86 -13.47 13.18
N LYS A 250 -3.44 -14.27 14.08
CA LYS A 250 -2.79 -15.51 14.55
C LYS A 250 -2.78 -16.57 13.46
N ASP A 251 -1.64 -17.23 13.26
CA ASP A 251 -1.44 -18.30 12.26
C ASP A 251 -2.44 -19.44 12.39
N LYS A 252 -2.76 -19.86 13.61
CA LYS A 252 -3.78 -20.89 13.87
C LYS A 252 -5.21 -20.50 13.49
N ARG A 253 -5.43 -19.29 12.99
CA ARG A 253 -6.72 -18.75 12.58
C ARG A 253 -6.87 -18.66 11.08
N ILE A 254 -5.79 -18.85 10.34
CA ILE A 254 -5.72 -18.72 8.89
C ILE A 254 -5.36 -20.05 8.22
N SER A 255 -5.58 -20.13 6.91
CA SER A 255 -5.13 -21.23 6.06
C SER A 255 -3.63 -21.21 5.83
N ALA A 256 -3.09 -22.23 5.21
CA ALA A 256 -1.81 -22.12 4.53
C ALA A 256 -1.87 -21.01 3.48
N VAL A 257 -0.73 -20.40 3.18
CA VAL A 257 -0.58 -19.39 2.13
C VAL A 257 -0.92 -20.01 0.78
N THR A 258 -1.72 -19.30 0.01
CA THR A 258 -2.07 -19.62 -1.38
C THR A 258 -1.85 -18.40 -2.25
N LYS A 259 -1.93 -18.54 -3.56
CA LYS A 259 -1.79 -17.43 -4.49
C LYS A 259 -3.13 -17.03 -5.09
N THR A 260 -3.33 -15.75 -5.27
CA THR A 260 -4.43 -15.18 -6.04
C THR A 260 -3.87 -14.26 -7.12
N GLU A 261 -4.62 -14.08 -8.19
CA GLU A 261 -4.23 -13.19 -9.28
C GLU A 261 -5.01 -11.88 -9.18
N ILE A 262 -4.29 -10.76 -9.15
CA ILE A 262 -4.89 -9.44 -9.30
C ILE A 262 -4.79 -9.06 -10.77
N ALA A 263 -5.92 -9.00 -11.45
CA ALA A 263 -5.98 -8.62 -12.85
C ALA A 263 -5.71 -7.11 -13.01
N ALA A 264 -4.86 -6.77 -13.98
CA ALA A 264 -4.75 -5.39 -14.42
C ALA A 264 -6.06 -4.95 -15.10
N PRO A 265 -6.48 -3.68 -14.95
CA PRO A 265 -7.59 -3.15 -15.74
C PRO A 265 -7.21 -3.13 -17.22
N GLU A 266 -8.22 -3.19 -18.09
CA GLU A 266 -8.00 -2.95 -19.52
C GLU A 266 -7.57 -1.51 -19.72
N PHE A 267 -6.36 -1.32 -20.23
CA PHE A 267 -5.79 -0.02 -20.51
C PHE A 267 -4.79 -0.13 -21.66
N GLU A 268 -4.91 0.71 -22.66
CA GLU A 268 -3.97 0.81 -23.75
C GLU A 268 -2.93 1.91 -23.45
N GLU A 269 -1.74 1.49 -23.05
CA GLU A 269 -0.68 2.44 -22.74
C GLU A 269 -0.21 3.21 -23.99
N PRO A 270 -0.08 4.55 -23.89
CA PRO A 270 0.48 5.34 -24.96
C PRO A 270 1.91 4.90 -25.31
N VAL A 271 2.18 4.70 -26.59
CA VAL A 271 3.50 4.28 -27.06
C VAL A 271 4.42 5.51 -27.18
N TYR A 272 5.40 5.58 -26.30
CA TYR A 272 6.45 6.60 -26.32
C TYR A 272 7.65 6.11 -27.12
N SER A 273 7.90 6.75 -28.25
CA SER A 273 9.07 6.42 -29.09
C SER A 273 10.28 7.25 -28.66
N ASN A 274 11.37 6.57 -28.38
CA ASN A 274 12.65 7.21 -28.14
C ASN A 274 13.57 6.96 -29.34
N ILE A 275 14.25 7.99 -29.79
CA ILE A 275 15.33 7.84 -30.75
C ILE A 275 16.55 7.31 -30.00
N SER A 276 16.82 6.02 -30.12
CA SER A 276 18.04 5.41 -29.59
C SER A 276 19.01 5.08 -30.72
N LYS A 277 20.29 5.21 -30.44
CA LYS A 277 21.38 4.88 -31.37
C LYS A 277 22.21 3.77 -30.74
N ASP A 278 22.78 2.91 -31.60
CA ASP A 278 23.69 1.83 -31.20
C ASP A 278 25.14 2.31 -30.97
N TYR A 279 25.35 3.62 -31.08
CA TYR A 279 26.64 4.29 -30.87
C TYR A 279 26.51 5.46 -29.89
N LYS A 280 27.65 5.88 -29.31
CA LYS A 280 27.69 7.08 -28.45
C LYS A 280 27.51 8.34 -29.28
N ILE A 281 26.51 9.14 -28.90
CA ILE A 281 26.27 10.43 -29.49
C ILE A 281 27.32 11.43 -28.97
N ASN A 282 28.12 11.98 -29.87
CA ASN A 282 29.02 13.08 -29.59
C ASN A 282 28.52 14.29 -30.38
N LEU A 283 27.80 15.17 -29.69
CA LEU A 283 27.06 16.29 -30.28
C LEU A 283 27.71 17.61 -29.92
N THR A 284 27.68 18.54 -30.89
CA THR A 284 27.98 19.96 -30.66
C THR A 284 26.88 20.84 -31.19
N TRP A 285 26.64 21.98 -30.53
CA TRP A 285 25.78 23.02 -31.06
C TRP A 285 26.56 23.95 -31.99
N HIS A 286 25.92 24.31 -33.11
CA HIS A 286 26.40 25.34 -34.00
C HIS A 286 25.47 26.55 -33.91
N MET A 287 25.97 27.68 -33.40
CA MET A 287 25.21 28.89 -33.29
C MET A 287 25.03 29.49 -34.71
N VAL A 288 23.80 29.45 -35.23
CA VAL A 288 23.41 30.01 -36.53
C VAL A 288 22.53 31.23 -36.25
N THR A 289 23.09 32.42 -36.47
CA THR A 289 22.41 33.71 -36.20
C THR A 289 21.75 34.33 -37.42
N ASN A 290 22.10 33.87 -38.61
CA ASN A 290 21.54 34.28 -39.91
C ASN A 290 21.80 33.20 -40.97
N GLN A 291 21.19 33.33 -42.14
CA GLN A 291 21.34 32.35 -43.24
C GLN A 291 22.79 32.13 -43.67
N ALA A 292 23.59 33.19 -43.73
CA ALA A 292 25.00 33.10 -44.16
C ALA A 292 25.87 32.33 -43.15
N ALA A 293 25.46 32.26 -41.88
CA ALA A 293 26.18 31.47 -40.87
C ALA A 293 26.12 29.95 -41.15
N ASN A 294 25.14 29.48 -41.91
CA ASN A 294 25.05 28.09 -42.34
C ASN A 294 26.26 27.64 -43.17
N ASP A 295 26.84 28.54 -43.99
CA ASP A 295 27.98 28.23 -44.84
C ASP A 295 29.28 28.05 -44.06
N GLN A 296 29.29 28.36 -42.75
CA GLN A 296 30.47 28.25 -41.91
C GLN A 296 30.60 26.83 -41.25
N LEU A 297 29.69 25.90 -41.51
CA LEU A 297 29.71 24.58 -40.90
C LEU A 297 31.08 23.90 -40.97
N LEU A 298 31.61 23.72 -42.17
CA LEU A 298 32.88 23.00 -42.37
C LEU A 298 34.06 23.66 -41.64
N ASN A 299 34.11 24.99 -41.61
CA ASN A 299 35.15 25.70 -40.89
C ASN A 299 35.05 25.53 -39.37
N LYS A 300 33.84 25.36 -38.85
CA LYS A 300 33.58 25.17 -37.38
C LYS A 300 33.91 23.77 -36.88
N VAL A 301 33.78 22.78 -37.74
CA VAL A 301 33.98 21.35 -37.34
C VAL A 301 35.25 20.72 -37.93
N ALA A 302 36.06 21.47 -38.72
CA ALA A 302 37.23 20.96 -39.43
C ALA A 302 38.22 20.20 -38.54
N ASP A 303 38.43 20.67 -37.31
CA ASP A 303 39.36 20.09 -36.35
C ASP A 303 38.68 19.18 -35.32
N ALA A 304 37.37 19.02 -35.39
CA ALA A 304 36.62 18.20 -34.43
C ALA A 304 36.87 16.70 -34.70
N LYS A 305 37.30 15.97 -33.68
CA LYS A 305 37.49 14.52 -33.77
C LYS A 305 36.40 13.79 -33.00
N GLY A 306 35.84 12.77 -33.66
CA GLY A 306 34.83 11.92 -33.05
C GLY A 306 33.45 12.55 -32.96
N LEU A 307 33.25 13.75 -33.51
CA LEU A 307 31.95 14.36 -33.64
C LEU A 307 31.09 13.55 -34.63
N ASN A 308 29.87 13.21 -34.27
CA ASN A 308 28.94 12.49 -35.14
C ASN A 308 27.56 13.16 -35.26
N THR A 309 27.29 14.18 -34.45
CA THR A 309 26.02 14.88 -34.45
C THR A 309 26.24 16.37 -34.28
N ILE A 310 25.53 17.19 -35.08
CA ILE A 310 25.57 18.64 -34.96
C ILE A 310 24.15 19.19 -34.86
N SER A 311 23.93 20.10 -33.89
CA SER A 311 22.64 20.74 -33.68
C SER A 311 22.75 22.23 -33.94
N PRO A 312 22.31 22.71 -35.11
CA PRO A 312 22.29 24.14 -35.40
C PRO A 312 21.12 24.83 -34.69
N THR A 313 21.34 26.03 -34.19
CA THR A 313 20.30 26.85 -33.55
C THR A 313 19.39 27.52 -34.60
N TRP A 314 18.65 26.72 -35.34
CA TRP A 314 17.85 27.18 -36.45
C TRP A 314 16.48 27.73 -36.09
N PHE A 315 15.92 27.24 -35.01
CA PHE A 315 14.53 27.48 -34.66
C PHE A 315 14.44 28.39 -33.42
N SER A 316 13.58 29.41 -33.53
CA SER A 316 13.24 30.25 -32.39
C SER A 316 11.74 30.54 -32.38
N ILE A 317 11.16 30.72 -31.19
CA ILE A 317 9.77 31.14 -31.04
C ILE A 317 9.67 32.57 -31.56
N ALA A 318 8.81 32.80 -32.54
CA ALA A 318 8.66 34.10 -33.21
C ALA A 318 7.65 35.01 -32.49
N ASP A 319 6.64 34.46 -31.87
CA ASP A 319 5.56 35.20 -31.21
C ASP A 319 4.91 34.40 -30.06
N THR A 320 3.95 35.01 -29.37
CA THR A 320 3.20 34.42 -28.28
C THR A 320 2.21 33.34 -28.70
N ASP A 321 1.92 33.23 -29.99
CA ASP A 321 1.04 32.16 -30.52
C ASP A 321 1.80 30.86 -30.82
N GLY A 322 3.11 30.83 -30.52
CA GLY A 322 3.97 29.65 -30.69
C GLY A 322 4.45 29.48 -32.16
N ASN A 323 4.35 30.49 -33.00
CA ASN A 323 4.92 30.43 -34.34
C ASN A 323 6.45 30.35 -34.27
N ILE A 324 7.03 29.58 -35.19
CA ILE A 324 8.48 29.36 -35.26
C ILE A 324 9.09 30.07 -36.40
N SER A 325 10.15 30.85 -36.16
CA SER A 325 11.05 31.32 -37.20
C SER A 325 12.16 30.31 -37.47
N SER A 326 12.57 30.15 -38.70
CA SER A 326 13.54 29.13 -39.12
C SER A 326 14.68 29.69 -39.97
N LEU A 327 15.90 29.30 -39.63
CA LEU A 327 17.12 29.51 -40.41
C LEU A 327 17.62 28.20 -41.06
N ALA A 328 16.79 27.14 -41.08
CA ALA A 328 17.17 25.85 -41.64
C ALA A 328 17.68 25.94 -43.07
N SER A 329 18.71 25.17 -43.41
CA SER A 329 19.39 25.17 -44.71
C SER A 329 19.58 23.74 -45.23
N GLN A 330 19.02 23.47 -46.41
CA GLN A 330 19.18 22.19 -47.09
C GLN A 330 20.63 21.90 -47.43
N SER A 331 21.40 22.92 -47.86
CA SER A 331 22.82 22.78 -48.15
C SER A 331 23.63 22.39 -46.92
N TYR A 332 23.31 22.96 -45.75
CA TYR A 332 23.92 22.59 -44.48
C TYR A 332 23.73 21.10 -44.16
N VAL A 333 22.51 20.61 -44.27
CA VAL A 333 22.19 19.20 -44.03
C VAL A 333 22.97 18.30 -44.99
N THR A 334 23.01 18.67 -46.28
CA THR A 334 23.74 17.92 -47.28
C THR A 334 25.24 17.87 -46.97
N TYR A 335 25.85 18.98 -46.62
CA TYR A 335 27.27 19.03 -46.23
C TYR A 335 27.57 18.25 -44.93
N ALA A 336 26.72 18.37 -43.93
CA ALA A 336 26.86 17.62 -42.68
C ALA A 336 26.85 16.10 -42.94
N HIS A 337 25.87 15.61 -43.68
CA HIS A 337 25.74 14.19 -44.02
C HIS A 337 26.92 13.70 -44.86
N GLN A 338 27.43 14.49 -45.84
CA GLN A 338 28.62 14.13 -46.62
C GLN A 338 29.87 13.99 -45.73
N ASN A 339 29.91 14.64 -44.58
CA ASN A 339 31.00 14.58 -43.62
C ASN A 339 30.71 13.61 -42.45
N GLY A 340 29.68 12.77 -42.57
CA GLY A 340 29.35 11.76 -41.58
C GLY A 340 28.69 12.32 -40.31
N LEU A 341 28.14 13.53 -40.35
CA LEU A 341 27.46 14.17 -39.24
C LEU A 341 25.94 14.06 -39.41
N GLU A 342 25.24 13.61 -38.36
CA GLU A 342 23.78 13.78 -38.25
C GLU A 342 23.47 15.24 -37.91
N VAL A 343 22.33 15.73 -38.38
CA VAL A 343 21.85 17.09 -38.08
C VAL A 343 20.58 17.01 -37.28
N TRP A 344 20.60 17.61 -36.09
CA TRP A 344 19.46 17.71 -35.19
C TRP A 344 19.10 19.20 -35.04
N GLY A 345 17.94 19.57 -35.60
CA GLY A 345 17.44 20.94 -35.55
C GLY A 345 16.64 21.25 -34.28
#